data_027976be7cd2c8bb3272cea4743f6653
#
_entry.id   027976be7cd2c8bb3272cea4743f6653
#
_cell.length_a   1.000
_cell.length_b   1.000
_cell.length_c   1.000
_cell.angle_alpha   90.00
_cell.angle_beta   90.00
_cell.angle_gamma   90.00
#
_symmetry.space_group_name_H-M   'P 1'
#
loop_
_entity.id
_entity.type
_entity.pdbx_description
1 polymer ?
#
loop_
_entity_poly.entity_id
_entity_poly.type
_entity_poly.pdbx_seq_one_letter_code
_entity_poly.pdbx_strand_id
1 'polypeptide(L)'
;MGNTRQVVVGGVKIGGGAPIAIQSMSTFSPLDTDAAASQIQALHQAGADIIRVAVPDKKAAEALGALRAKVDVPLVADIHFDYRLALTAMEQGIDALRINPGNIGKRENVVKVVDMAKEKHIPIRIGINAGSLPEDILAAHGGHPTAEGMVEGALSHVRILEAEGFYDIVISVKSSDVPMMVKANRLLSEKVDYPLHLGVTEAGTLYRGTIKSTIGIGSLLLDGIGDTLRVSLTDDPMKEVKAAKEILSSVGMQQYGPVLISCPTCGRTQVNLIEMAKEVEEKISHFKKPIKVAVMGCAVNGPGEAREADFGIAGGKGSGLVFRKGKILRSVPEDQLIDALMEEIRAYEEEK
;
A
#
# COMPACT_ATOMS: atom_id res chain seq x y z
N MET A 1 -6.18 15.23 2.79
CA MET A 1 -4.76 14.90 2.61
C MET A 1 -3.92 16.07 3.06
N GLY A 2 -2.82 15.81 3.78
CA GLY A 2 -1.95 16.85 4.29
C GLY A 2 -1.31 17.69 3.17
N ASN A 3 -0.89 18.91 3.48
CA ASN A 3 -0.25 19.82 2.52
C ASN A 3 1.25 19.50 2.41
N THR A 4 1.59 18.25 2.04
CA THR A 4 2.96 17.80 1.86
C THR A 4 3.54 18.31 0.53
N ARG A 5 4.87 18.42 0.46
CA ARG A 5 5.58 18.67 -0.82
C ARG A 5 5.31 17.53 -1.78
N GLN A 6 5.42 17.79 -3.08
CA GLN A 6 5.35 16.74 -4.08
C GLN A 6 6.75 16.24 -4.42
N VAL A 7 6.93 14.91 -4.40
CA VAL A 7 8.13 14.21 -4.85
C VAL A 7 7.74 13.28 -6.00
N VAL A 8 8.61 13.09 -6.99
CA VAL A 8 8.33 12.26 -8.17
C VAL A 8 9.31 11.08 -8.19
N VAL A 9 8.78 9.86 -8.28
CA VAL A 9 9.56 8.62 -8.38
C VAL A 9 9.23 7.94 -9.71
N GLY A 10 10.13 8.00 -10.70
CA GLY A 10 9.92 7.37 -12.02
C GLY A 10 8.60 7.76 -12.69
N GLY A 11 8.17 9.03 -12.53
CA GLY A 11 6.90 9.53 -13.05
C GLY A 11 5.71 9.43 -12.09
N VAL A 12 5.79 8.61 -11.02
CA VAL A 12 4.76 8.52 -9.98
C VAL A 12 4.90 9.69 -9.01
N LYS A 13 3.84 10.48 -8.87
CA LYS A 13 3.77 11.61 -7.94
C LYS A 13 3.41 11.13 -6.54
N ILE A 14 4.16 11.57 -5.53
CA ILE A 14 3.97 11.27 -4.11
C ILE A 14 3.82 12.59 -3.37
N GLY A 15 2.77 12.76 -2.57
CA GLY A 15 2.48 14.01 -1.87
C GLY A 15 1.89 15.09 -2.76
N GLY A 16 1.74 16.30 -2.26
CA GLY A 16 1.16 17.43 -3.00
C GLY A 16 -0.30 17.20 -3.42
N GLY A 17 -1.05 16.37 -2.69
CA GLY A 17 -2.43 16.04 -3.03
C GLY A 17 -2.60 14.97 -4.12
N ALA A 18 -1.52 14.33 -4.57
CA ALA A 18 -1.58 13.19 -5.48
C ALA A 18 -2.30 11.98 -4.83
N PRO A 19 -2.85 11.03 -5.63
CA PRO A 19 -3.35 9.76 -5.11
C PRO A 19 -2.28 9.02 -4.29
N ILE A 20 -2.72 8.24 -3.28
CA ILE A 20 -1.81 7.46 -2.44
C ILE A 20 -1.15 6.36 -3.28
N ALA A 21 0.17 6.39 -3.38
CA ALA A 21 0.91 5.39 -4.15
C ALA A 21 1.12 4.09 -3.34
N ILE A 22 0.82 2.95 -3.94
CA ILE A 22 1.07 1.63 -3.37
C ILE A 22 2.49 1.18 -3.75
N GLN A 23 3.34 0.94 -2.76
CA GLN A 23 4.63 0.32 -2.95
C GLN A 23 4.60 -1.14 -2.54
N SER A 24 5.22 -2.02 -3.33
CA SER A 24 5.55 -3.40 -2.94
C SER A 24 7.06 -3.62 -2.96
N MET A 25 7.49 -4.86 -2.71
CA MET A 25 8.91 -5.22 -2.70
C MET A 25 9.12 -6.58 -3.33
N SER A 26 10.09 -6.67 -4.25
CA SER A 26 10.51 -7.96 -4.81
C SER A 26 11.14 -8.84 -3.73
N THR A 27 10.80 -10.12 -3.76
CA THR A 27 11.40 -11.16 -2.93
C THR A 27 12.59 -11.84 -3.64
N PHE A 28 12.74 -11.60 -4.95
CA PHE A 28 13.87 -12.08 -5.72
C PHE A 28 15.03 -11.10 -5.70
N SER A 29 16.26 -11.65 -5.72
CA SER A 29 17.47 -10.85 -5.90
C SER A 29 17.53 -10.23 -7.30
N PRO A 30 18.05 -9.00 -7.46
CA PRO A 30 18.36 -8.44 -8.78
C PRO A 30 19.27 -9.32 -9.65
N LEU A 31 20.06 -10.19 -9.03
CA LEU A 31 20.92 -11.17 -9.71
C LEU A 31 20.11 -12.21 -10.51
N ASP A 32 18.95 -12.59 -10.01
CA ASP A 32 17.98 -13.40 -10.76
C ASP A 32 17.03 -12.47 -11.54
N THR A 33 17.59 -11.82 -12.55
CA THR A 33 16.93 -10.73 -13.28
C THR A 33 15.60 -11.15 -13.91
N ASP A 34 15.49 -12.39 -14.39
CA ASP A 34 14.27 -12.88 -15.05
C ASP A 34 13.15 -13.14 -14.05
N ALA A 35 13.45 -13.82 -12.95
CA ALA A 35 12.47 -14.06 -11.89
C ALA A 35 12.05 -12.75 -11.21
N ALA A 36 13.02 -11.86 -10.93
CA ALA A 36 12.74 -10.53 -10.37
C ALA A 36 11.84 -9.70 -11.30
N ALA A 37 12.17 -9.63 -12.60
CA ALA A 37 11.36 -8.89 -13.57
C ALA A 37 9.94 -9.44 -13.70
N SER A 38 9.79 -10.77 -13.76
CA SER A 38 8.48 -11.42 -13.83
C SER A 38 7.62 -11.09 -12.60
N GLN A 39 8.19 -11.18 -11.38
CA GLN A 39 7.47 -10.83 -10.16
C GLN A 39 7.12 -9.33 -10.11
N ILE A 40 8.05 -8.46 -10.47
CA ILE A 40 7.83 -7.01 -10.50
C ILE A 40 6.69 -6.63 -11.43
N GLN A 41 6.65 -7.21 -12.63
CA GLN A 41 5.56 -7.02 -13.59
C GLN A 41 4.22 -7.51 -13.04
N ALA A 42 4.20 -8.68 -12.40
CA ALA A 42 2.98 -9.22 -11.77
C ALA A 42 2.47 -8.30 -10.64
N LEU A 43 3.37 -7.80 -9.77
CA LEU A 43 3.03 -6.86 -8.71
C LEU A 43 2.48 -5.54 -9.26
N HIS A 44 3.06 -5.03 -10.34
CA HIS A 44 2.58 -3.83 -11.02
C HIS A 44 1.19 -4.05 -11.63
N GLN A 45 0.98 -5.17 -12.33
CA GLN A 45 -0.34 -5.54 -12.87
C GLN A 45 -1.40 -5.70 -11.78
N ALA A 46 -1.00 -6.16 -10.59
CA ALA A 46 -1.89 -6.23 -9.43
C ALA A 46 -2.24 -4.85 -8.83
N GLY A 47 -1.50 -3.79 -9.21
CA GLY A 47 -1.75 -2.41 -8.82
C GLY A 47 -0.71 -1.79 -7.88
N ALA A 48 0.49 -2.34 -7.80
CA ALA A 48 1.61 -1.64 -7.19
C ALA A 48 2.17 -0.57 -8.14
N ASP A 49 2.29 0.66 -7.66
CA ASP A 49 2.77 1.81 -8.44
C ASP A 49 4.29 1.87 -8.47
N ILE A 50 4.95 1.40 -7.40
CA ILE A 50 6.40 1.49 -7.19
C ILE A 50 6.88 0.16 -6.60
N ILE A 51 8.01 -0.36 -7.08
CA ILE A 51 8.59 -1.59 -6.54
C ILE A 51 9.96 -1.33 -5.93
N ARG A 52 10.16 -1.80 -4.70
CA ARG A 52 11.46 -1.77 -4.02
C ARG A 52 12.20 -3.08 -4.24
N VAL A 53 13.50 -2.99 -4.45
CA VAL A 53 14.42 -4.13 -4.58
C VAL A 53 15.56 -4.01 -3.57
N ALA A 54 15.93 -5.12 -2.93
CA ALA A 54 17.04 -5.16 -2.00
C ALA A 54 18.38 -5.13 -2.75
N VAL A 55 19.32 -4.30 -2.26
CA VAL A 55 20.66 -4.16 -2.85
C VAL A 55 21.70 -4.42 -1.74
N PRO A 56 21.96 -5.68 -1.40
CA PRO A 56 22.84 -6.02 -0.29
C PRO A 56 24.32 -5.88 -0.61
N ASP A 57 24.73 -5.97 -1.87
CA ASP A 57 26.11 -5.97 -2.30
C ASP A 57 26.30 -5.35 -3.69
N LYS A 58 27.58 -5.25 -4.12
CA LYS A 58 27.97 -4.63 -5.39
C LYS A 58 27.40 -5.38 -6.60
N LYS A 59 27.35 -6.71 -6.58
CA LYS A 59 26.83 -7.49 -7.71
C LYS A 59 25.33 -7.23 -7.90
N ALA A 60 24.58 -7.16 -6.80
CA ALA A 60 23.16 -6.81 -6.84
C ALA A 60 22.96 -5.37 -7.37
N ALA A 61 23.82 -4.41 -6.97
CA ALA A 61 23.77 -3.05 -7.50
C ALA A 61 24.04 -2.99 -9.02
N GLU A 62 25.06 -3.69 -9.50
CA GLU A 62 25.41 -3.78 -10.93
C GLU A 62 24.32 -4.47 -11.76
N ALA A 63 23.60 -5.44 -11.20
CA ALA A 63 22.51 -6.14 -11.89
C ALA A 63 21.25 -5.28 -12.10
N LEU A 64 21.09 -4.17 -11.38
CA LEU A 64 19.92 -3.29 -11.50
C LEU A 64 19.69 -2.76 -12.91
N GLY A 65 20.75 -2.50 -13.70
CA GLY A 65 20.63 -2.02 -15.08
C GLY A 65 19.96 -3.06 -15.99
N ALA A 66 20.32 -4.33 -15.85
CA ALA A 66 19.69 -5.42 -16.60
C ALA A 66 18.23 -5.62 -16.16
N LEU A 67 17.93 -5.48 -14.86
CA LEU A 67 16.59 -5.54 -14.34
C LEU A 67 15.74 -4.36 -14.84
N ARG A 68 16.28 -3.14 -14.78
CA ARG A 68 15.61 -1.92 -15.27
C ARG A 68 15.21 -2.01 -16.74
N ALA A 69 16.05 -2.61 -17.57
CA ALA A 69 15.78 -2.80 -19.00
C ALA A 69 14.59 -3.75 -19.30
N LYS A 70 14.13 -4.52 -18.29
CA LYS A 70 13.03 -5.49 -18.43
C LYS A 70 11.71 -5.03 -17.82
N VAL A 71 11.68 -3.93 -17.10
CA VAL A 71 10.49 -3.45 -16.40
C VAL A 71 10.30 -1.95 -16.60
N ASP A 72 9.04 -1.51 -16.72
CA ASP A 72 8.71 -0.09 -16.89
C ASP A 72 8.27 0.57 -15.57
N VAL A 73 7.92 -0.23 -14.55
CA VAL A 73 7.51 0.28 -13.23
C VAL A 73 8.69 0.92 -12.49
N PRO A 74 8.47 2.04 -11.77
CA PRO A 74 9.51 2.68 -10.97
C PRO A 74 10.15 1.76 -9.93
N LEU A 75 11.49 1.77 -9.88
CA LEU A 75 12.28 0.95 -8.97
C LEU A 75 12.94 1.79 -7.87
N VAL A 76 12.85 1.31 -6.63
CA VAL A 76 13.53 1.87 -5.46
C VAL A 76 14.63 0.92 -5.00
N ALA A 77 15.88 1.36 -4.99
CA ALA A 77 16.98 0.58 -4.43
C ALA A 77 17.02 0.73 -2.90
N ASP A 78 16.97 -0.40 -2.19
CA ASP A 78 17.03 -0.47 -0.73
C ASP A 78 18.46 -0.76 -0.27
N ILE A 79 19.12 0.27 0.24
CA ILE A 79 20.54 0.25 0.61
C ILE A 79 20.69 0.65 2.07
N HIS A 80 21.49 -0.09 2.84
CA HIS A 80 21.57 0.08 4.29
C HIS A 80 22.84 0.78 4.77
N PHE A 81 24.03 0.40 4.29
CA PHE A 81 25.29 0.81 4.93
C PHE A 81 26.36 1.35 3.96
N ASP A 82 26.40 0.91 2.72
CA ASP A 82 27.47 1.27 1.80
C ASP A 82 27.00 2.28 0.75
N TYR A 83 27.51 3.52 0.85
CA TYR A 83 27.19 4.59 -0.07
C TYR A 83 27.56 4.27 -1.54
N ARG A 84 28.58 3.41 -1.78
CA ARG A 84 29.00 3.02 -3.13
C ARG A 84 27.91 2.24 -3.85
N LEU A 85 27.11 1.45 -3.11
CA LEU A 85 25.96 0.76 -3.68
C LEU A 85 24.88 1.76 -4.14
N ALA A 86 24.72 2.87 -3.42
CA ALA A 86 23.80 3.94 -3.81
C ALA A 86 24.25 4.61 -5.11
N LEU A 87 25.54 4.92 -5.22
CA LEU A 87 26.11 5.50 -6.45
C LEU A 87 25.92 4.55 -7.64
N THR A 88 26.32 3.28 -7.49
CA THR A 88 26.15 2.26 -8.53
C THR A 88 24.68 2.09 -8.91
N ALA A 89 23.76 2.01 -7.95
CA ALA A 89 22.33 1.88 -8.23
C ALA A 89 21.79 3.06 -9.06
N MET A 90 22.18 4.29 -8.73
CA MET A 90 21.82 5.48 -9.51
C MET A 90 22.41 5.49 -10.93
N GLU A 91 23.65 5.00 -11.11
CA GLU A 91 24.25 4.79 -12.42
C GLU A 91 23.49 3.76 -13.25
N GLN A 92 22.93 2.73 -12.61
CA GLN A 92 22.12 1.69 -13.25
C GLN A 92 20.67 2.12 -13.55
N GLY A 93 20.29 3.37 -13.25
CA GLY A 93 19.00 3.94 -13.67
C GLY A 93 17.81 3.60 -12.79
N ILE A 94 18.02 3.46 -11.47
CA ILE A 94 16.90 3.36 -10.53
C ILE A 94 16.20 4.72 -10.35
N ASP A 95 14.94 4.70 -9.91
CA ASP A 95 14.09 5.89 -9.84
C ASP A 95 14.06 6.53 -8.44
N ALA A 96 14.46 5.82 -7.39
CA ALA A 96 14.61 6.36 -6.04
C ALA A 96 15.55 5.51 -5.20
N LEU A 97 16.10 6.11 -4.15
CA LEU A 97 16.89 5.43 -3.11
C LEU A 97 16.07 5.28 -1.81
N ARG A 98 16.25 4.18 -1.12
CA ARG A 98 15.92 4.06 0.30
C ARG A 98 17.22 3.90 1.07
N ILE A 99 17.58 4.91 1.84
CA ILE A 99 18.79 4.92 2.70
C ILE A 99 18.50 5.64 4.02
N ASN A 100 19.40 5.45 4.98
CA ASN A 100 19.49 6.31 6.17
C ASN A 100 20.83 7.05 6.08
N PRO A 101 20.83 8.37 5.80
CA PRO A 101 22.05 9.13 5.57
C PRO A 101 23.12 9.01 6.68
N GLY A 102 22.68 8.90 7.94
CA GLY A 102 23.59 8.68 9.08
C GLY A 102 24.26 7.29 9.10
N ASN A 103 23.78 6.32 8.31
CA ASN A 103 24.29 4.94 8.33
C ASN A 103 25.22 4.63 7.15
N ILE A 104 25.32 5.52 6.15
CA ILE A 104 26.13 5.26 4.93
C ILE A 104 27.56 5.80 5.01
N GLY A 105 28.01 6.14 6.20
CA GLY A 105 29.39 6.52 6.51
C GLY A 105 29.58 8.00 6.80
N LYS A 106 30.77 8.52 6.52
CA LYS A 106 31.13 9.91 6.81
C LYS A 106 30.35 10.91 5.93
N ARG A 107 30.27 12.17 6.38
CA ARG A 107 29.60 13.27 5.65
C ARG A 107 30.02 13.36 4.18
N GLU A 108 31.30 13.16 3.87
CA GLU A 108 31.83 13.18 2.49
C GLU A 108 31.15 12.12 1.59
N ASN A 109 30.75 10.98 2.15
CA ASN A 109 30.03 9.93 1.42
C ASN A 109 28.58 10.34 1.18
N VAL A 110 27.95 10.97 2.17
CA VAL A 110 26.60 11.52 2.03
C VAL A 110 26.57 12.58 0.92
N VAL A 111 27.54 13.51 0.91
CA VAL A 111 27.68 14.54 -0.14
C VAL A 111 27.72 13.91 -1.52
N LYS A 112 28.54 12.89 -1.74
CA LYS A 112 28.62 12.19 -3.05
C LYS A 112 27.28 11.61 -3.50
N VAL A 113 26.54 10.97 -2.56
CA VAL A 113 25.22 10.42 -2.86
C VAL A 113 24.22 11.52 -3.17
N VAL A 114 24.22 12.60 -2.39
CA VAL A 114 23.33 13.75 -2.59
C VAL A 114 23.62 14.47 -3.90
N ASP A 115 24.89 14.70 -4.24
CA ASP A 115 25.27 15.37 -5.50
C ASP A 115 24.77 14.59 -6.72
N MET A 116 25.00 13.27 -6.73
CA MET A 116 24.50 12.41 -7.81
C MET A 116 22.97 12.33 -7.83
N ALA A 117 22.31 12.28 -6.65
CA ALA A 117 20.86 12.27 -6.56
C ALA A 117 20.25 13.58 -7.11
N LYS A 118 20.88 14.74 -6.85
CA LYS A 118 20.49 16.03 -7.44
C LYS A 118 20.67 16.04 -8.96
N GLU A 119 21.84 15.62 -9.45
CA GLU A 119 22.15 15.57 -10.88
C GLU A 119 21.15 14.71 -11.66
N LYS A 120 20.78 13.56 -11.08
CA LYS A 120 19.88 12.59 -11.73
C LYS A 120 18.41 12.77 -11.35
N HIS A 121 18.06 13.76 -10.50
CA HIS A 121 16.71 13.98 -9.97
C HIS A 121 16.11 12.73 -9.30
N ILE A 122 16.91 12.02 -8.52
CA ILE A 122 16.53 10.79 -7.82
C ILE A 122 16.17 11.13 -6.37
N PRO A 123 14.91 10.96 -5.94
CA PRO A 123 14.51 11.22 -4.56
C PRO A 123 15.07 10.17 -3.60
N ILE A 124 15.23 10.60 -2.35
CA ILE A 124 15.73 9.77 -1.25
C ILE A 124 14.63 9.54 -0.22
N ARG A 125 14.36 8.27 0.08
CA ARG A 125 13.50 7.92 1.21
C ARG A 125 14.32 7.55 2.43
N ILE A 126 14.13 8.30 3.50
CA ILE A 126 14.61 8.00 4.86
C ILE A 126 13.70 6.94 5.46
N GLY A 127 14.27 5.85 6.01
CA GLY A 127 13.49 4.75 6.58
C GLY A 127 13.94 4.41 8.00
N ILE A 128 13.20 4.88 9.00
CA ILE A 128 13.42 4.56 10.41
C ILE A 128 12.51 3.40 10.84
N ASN A 129 13.10 2.41 11.48
CA ASN A 129 12.37 1.33 12.14
C ASN A 129 12.69 1.35 13.65
N ALA A 130 11.69 1.07 14.49
CA ALA A 130 11.87 1.04 15.94
C ALA A 130 13.03 0.12 16.39
N GLY A 131 13.18 -1.03 15.74
CA GLY A 131 14.25 -2.01 16.05
C GLY A 131 15.66 -1.62 15.59
N SER A 132 15.83 -0.48 14.89
CA SER A 132 17.13 -0.04 14.36
C SER A 132 17.45 1.43 14.71
N LEU A 133 16.88 1.92 15.82
CA LEU A 133 17.22 3.25 16.32
C LEU A 133 18.66 3.29 16.83
N PRO A 134 19.39 4.39 16.62
CA PRO A 134 20.72 4.63 17.19
C PRO A 134 20.73 4.52 18.73
N GLU A 135 21.82 4.02 19.28
CA GLU A 135 21.99 3.80 20.74
C GLU A 135 21.87 5.11 21.56
N ASP A 136 22.37 6.21 21.04
CA ASP A 136 22.28 7.51 21.67
C ASP A 136 20.83 8.01 21.76
N ILE A 137 20.02 7.79 20.72
CA ILE A 137 18.59 8.08 20.74
C ILE A 137 17.86 7.18 21.73
N LEU A 138 18.16 5.86 21.72
CA LEU A 138 17.57 4.93 22.69
C LEU A 138 17.90 5.35 24.13
N ALA A 139 19.16 5.71 24.41
CA ALA A 139 19.59 6.15 25.74
C ALA A 139 18.86 7.43 26.19
N ALA A 140 18.67 8.40 25.29
CA ALA A 140 17.93 9.63 25.56
C ALA A 140 16.45 9.40 25.86
N HIS A 141 15.87 8.27 25.38
CA HIS A 141 14.48 7.92 25.54
C HIS A 141 14.22 6.72 26.48
N GLY A 142 15.11 6.49 27.46
CA GLY A 142 14.91 5.47 28.51
C GLY A 142 15.34 4.07 28.13
N GLY A 143 16.18 3.91 27.11
CA GLY A 143 16.79 2.63 26.70
C GLY A 143 15.88 1.73 25.82
N HIS A 144 14.76 2.25 25.36
CA HIS A 144 13.82 1.52 24.48
C HIS A 144 13.21 2.44 23.40
N PRO A 145 12.70 1.89 22.30
CA PRO A 145 12.06 2.67 21.26
C PRO A 145 10.82 3.42 21.78
N THR A 146 10.71 4.70 21.44
CA THR A 146 9.53 5.53 21.71
C THR A 146 9.11 6.26 20.44
N ALA A 147 7.87 6.73 20.38
CA ALA A 147 7.39 7.50 19.25
C ALA A 147 8.23 8.77 19.05
N GLU A 148 8.58 9.44 20.12
CA GLU A 148 9.41 10.65 20.15
C GLU A 148 10.83 10.37 19.65
N GLY A 149 11.46 9.28 20.11
CA GLY A 149 12.79 8.87 19.67
C GLY A 149 12.81 8.49 18.18
N MET A 150 11.75 7.85 17.69
CA MET A 150 11.63 7.55 16.25
C MET A 150 11.53 8.81 15.39
N VAL A 151 10.79 9.82 15.86
CA VAL A 151 10.69 11.13 15.19
C VAL A 151 12.04 11.86 15.24
N GLU A 152 12.74 11.86 16.38
CA GLU A 152 14.07 12.44 16.50
C GLU A 152 15.07 11.80 15.54
N GLY A 153 15.08 10.48 15.45
CA GLY A 153 15.88 9.73 14.48
C GLY A 153 15.56 10.10 13.03
N ALA A 154 14.30 10.24 12.68
CA ALA A 154 13.90 10.67 11.34
C ALA A 154 14.39 12.08 11.03
N LEU A 155 14.15 13.04 11.95
CA LEU A 155 14.55 14.42 11.78
C LEU A 155 16.06 14.61 11.74
N SER A 156 16.85 13.78 12.45
CA SER A 156 18.32 13.83 12.37
C SER A 156 18.81 13.53 10.96
N HIS A 157 18.23 12.52 10.31
CA HIS A 157 18.56 12.17 8.91
C HIS A 157 18.06 13.23 7.91
N VAL A 158 16.89 13.82 8.13
CA VAL A 158 16.38 14.93 7.32
C VAL A 158 17.35 16.09 7.33
N ARG A 159 17.79 16.53 8.53
CA ARG A 159 18.75 17.65 8.69
C ARG A 159 20.07 17.40 7.94
N ILE A 160 20.54 16.14 7.88
CA ILE A 160 21.75 15.80 7.11
C ILE A 160 21.55 16.11 5.61
N LEU A 161 20.41 15.73 5.04
CA LEU A 161 20.10 16.00 3.63
C LEU A 161 19.83 17.49 3.37
N GLU A 162 19.10 18.14 4.24
CA GLU A 162 18.83 19.59 4.15
C GLU A 162 20.10 20.43 4.25
N ALA A 163 21.07 20.02 5.07
CA ALA A 163 22.37 20.69 5.18
C ALA A 163 23.18 20.63 3.89
N GLU A 164 22.91 19.64 3.05
CA GLU A 164 23.46 19.53 1.68
C GLU A 164 22.54 20.16 0.63
N GLY A 165 21.47 20.86 1.03
CA GLY A 165 20.50 21.49 0.12
C GLY A 165 19.67 20.47 -0.70
N PHE A 166 19.35 19.31 -0.12
CA PHE A 166 18.54 18.28 -0.75
C PHE A 166 17.16 18.20 -0.09
N TYR A 167 16.10 18.28 -0.92
CA TYR A 167 14.71 18.38 -0.44
C TYR A 167 13.75 17.40 -1.12
N ASP A 168 14.21 16.58 -2.06
CA ASP A 168 13.39 15.51 -2.66
C ASP A 168 13.36 14.28 -1.74
N ILE A 169 12.75 14.49 -0.57
CA ILE A 169 12.78 13.55 0.55
C ILE A 169 11.39 12.95 0.76
N VAL A 170 11.33 11.63 0.99
CA VAL A 170 10.19 10.91 1.54
C VAL A 170 10.60 10.33 2.89
N ILE A 171 9.72 10.34 3.88
CA ILE A 171 10.07 9.84 5.22
C ILE A 171 9.18 8.63 5.56
N SER A 172 9.79 7.62 6.17
CA SER A 172 9.11 6.42 6.62
C SER A 172 9.52 6.11 8.06
N VAL A 173 8.54 6.07 8.97
CA VAL A 173 8.73 5.72 10.38
C VAL A 173 7.84 4.54 10.71
N LYS A 174 8.44 3.37 11.02
CA LYS A 174 7.75 2.09 11.15
C LYS A 174 8.06 1.40 12.47
N SER A 175 7.04 0.73 13.01
CA SER A 175 7.16 -0.17 14.16
C SER A 175 6.23 -1.37 13.98
N SER A 176 6.52 -2.47 14.68
CA SER A 176 5.60 -3.59 14.86
C SER A 176 4.54 -3.32 15.93
N ASP A 177 4.80 -2.32 16.79
CA ASP A 177 3.84 -1.74 17.74
C ASP A 177 3.00 -0.68 17.01
N VAL A 178 1.73 -1.00 16.76
CA VAL A 178 0.83 -0.15 15.98
C VAL A 178 0.54 1.18 16.67
N PRO A 179 0.20 1.25 17.97
CA PRO A 179 0.04 2.51 18.69
C PRO A 179 1.25 3.43 18.60
N MET A 180 2.46 2.88 18.80
CA MET A 180 3.71 3.64 18.69
C MET A 180 3.91 4.18 17.27
N MET A 181 3.70 3.35 16.25
CA MET A 181 3.84 3.73 14.84
C MET A 181 2.86 4.86 14.47
N VAL A 182 1.61 4.76 14.90
CA VAL A 182 0.59 5.79 14.65
C VAL A 182 0.97 7.10 15.35
N LYS A 183 1.35 7.04 16.64
CA LYS A 183 1.79 8.22 17.39
C LYS A 183 3.00 8.89 16.74
N ALA A 184 4.01 8.10 16.34
CA ALA A 184 5.22 8.62 15.70
C ALA A 184 4.91 9.35 14.37
N ASN A 185 4.06 8.77 13.52
CA ASN A 185 3.70 9.41 12.25
C ASN A 185 2.85 10.68 12.45
N ARG A 186 1.94 10.70 13.44
CA ARG A 186 1.21 11.93 13.83
C ARG A 186 2.16 13.04 14.26
N LEU A 187 3.07 12.73 15.21
CA LEU A 187 4.08 13.69 15.68
C LEU A 187 5.01 14.18 14.57
N LEU A 188 5.35 13.28 13.63
CA LEU A 188 6.21 13.63 12.50
C LEU A 188 5.48 14.55 11.52
N SER A 189 4.22 14.29 11.21
CA SER A 189 3.41 15.10 10.28
C SER A 189 3.20 16.54 10.74
N GLU A 190 3.29 16.81 12.06
CA GLU A 190 3.24 18.16 12.62
C GLU A 190 4.57 18.93 12.46
N LYS A 191 5.67 18.22 12.17
CA LYS A 191 7.04 18.79 12.17
C LYS A 191 7.64 18.97 10.80
N VAL A 192 7.09 18.28 9.78
CA VAL A 192 7.63 18.26 8.41
C VAL A 192 6.51 18.38 7.37
N ASP A 193 6.85 18.93 6.22
CA ASP A 193 6.00 18.98 5.03
C ASP A 193 6.43 17.96 3.96
N TYR A 194 7.32 17.04 4.30
CA TYR A 194 7.74 15.95 3.41
C TYR A 194 6.69 14.84 3.33
N PRO A 195 6.52 14.20 2.16
CA PRO A 195 5.65 13.04 2.02
C PRO A 195 5.99 11.90 2.98
N LEU A 196 4.97 11.29 3.56
CA LEU A 196 5.12 10.16 4.49
C LEU A 196 4.77 8.83 3.81
N HIS A 197 5.69 7.85 3.97
CA HIS A 197 5.50 6.48 3.54
C HIS A 197 5.06 5.61 4.72
N LEU A 198 3.79 5.21 4.73
CA LEU A 198 3.19 4.46 5.82
C LEU A 198 3.44 2.95 5.73
N GLY A 199 3.47 2.30 6.88
CA GLY A 199 3.50 0.84 6.96
C GLY A 199 3.80 0.35 8.36
N VAL A 200 3.29 -0.83 8.68
CA VAL A 200 3.66 -1.59 9.89
C VAL A 200 4.76 -2.56 9.49
N THR A 201 5.88 -2.57 10.23
CA THR A 201 6.95 -3.56 10.01
C THR A 201 6.67 -4.80 10.85
N GLU A 202 7.15 -5.98 10.38
CA GLU A 202 6.98 -7.24 11.13
C GLU A 202 5.53 -7.49 11.56
N ALA A 203 4.58 -7.19 10.66
CA ALA A 203 3.16 -7.26 10.98
C ALA A 203 2.68 -8.70 11.23
N GLY A 204 3.34 -9.69 10.64
CA GLY A 204 3.04 -11.12 10.78
C GLY A 204 2.42 -11.73 9.53
N THR A 205 1.78 -12.90 9.71
CA THR A 205 1.11 -13.64 8.63
C THR A 205 -0.15 -12.93 8.14
N LEU A 206 -0.72 -13.39 7.02
CA LEU A 206 -1.81 -12.74 6.29
C LEU A 206 -2.90 -12.16 7.20
N TYR A 207 -3.54 -12.98 8.04
CA TYR A 207 -4.66 -12.53 8.85
C TYR A 207 -4.26 -11.44 9.87
N ARG A 208 -3.27 -11.73 10.71
CA ARG A 208 -2.82 -10.79 11.76
C ARG A 208 -2.14 -9.55 11.17
N GLY A 209 -1.32 -9.76 10.14
CA GLY A 209 -0.60 -8.69 9.47
C GLY A 209 -1.54 -7.72 8.75
N THR A 210 -2.60 -8.22 8.11
CA THR A 210 -3.62 -7.37 7.48
C THR A 210 -4.35 -6.55 8.53
N ILE A 211 -4.78 -7.15 9.66
CA ILE A 211 -5.45 -6.41 10.75
C ILE A 211 -4.55 -5.29 11.28
N LYS A 212 -3.29 -5.59 11.63
CA LYS A 212 -2.34 -4.59 12.12
C LYS A 212 -2.11 -3.47 11.12
N SER A 213 -1.90 -3.82 9.85
CA SER A 213 -1.67 -2.85 8.77
C SER A 213 -2.91 -1.99 8.54
N THR A 214 -4.11 -2.57 8.57
CA THR A 214 -5.37 -1.84 8.42
C THR A 214 -5.55 -0.82 9.55
N ILE A 215 -5.31 -1.21 10.80
CA ILE A 215 -5.41 -0.30 11.94
C ILE A 215 -4.34 0.80 11.83
N GLY A 216 -3.08 0.44 11.61
CA GLY A 216 -1.98 1.39 11.60
C GLY A 216 -2.01 2.36 10.43
N ILE A 217 -2.13 1.84 9.20
CA ILE A 217 -2.19 2.64 7.99
C ILE A 217 -3.54 3.36 7.90
N GLY A 218 -4.65 2.64 8.11
CA GLY A 218 -6.00 3.18 7.96
C GLY A 218 -6.28 4.34 8.91
N SER A 219 -5.86 4.27 10.19
CA SER A 219 -6.06 5.39 11.12
C SER A 219 -5.31 6.65 10.68
N LEU A 220 -4.08 6.53 10.18
CA LEU A 220 -3.31 7.67 9.68
C LEU A 220 -3.93 8.28 8.42
N LEU A 221 -4.39 7.43 7.49
CA LEU A 221 -5.07 7.89 6.29
C LEU A 221 -6.39 8.62 6.62
N LEU A 222 -7.16 8.16 7.59
CA LEU A 222 -8.37 8.86 8.08
C LEU A 222 -8.05 10.21 8.73
N ASP A 223 -6.86 10.38 9.32
CA ASP A 223 -6.35 11.66 9.81
C ASP A 223 -5.80 12.56 8.67
N GLY A 224 -5.82 12.10 7.42
CA GLY A 224 -5.23 12.79 6.27
C GLY A 224 -3.70 12.72 6.21
N ILE A 225 -3.09 11.78 6.92
CA ILE A 225 -1.63 11.60 7.01
C ILE A 225 -1.21 10.40 6.15
N GLY A 226 -0.23 10.64 5.25
CA GLY A 226 0.37 9.61 4.39
C GLY A 226 0.14 9.86 2.92
N ASP A 227 1.18 9.61 2.12
CA ASP A 227 1.23 9.90 0.69
C ASP A 227 1.59 8.65 -0.13
N THR A 228 2.18 7.66 0.51
CA THR A 228 2.46 6.34 -0.05
C THR A 228 2.46 5.31 1.07
N LEU A 229 2.21 4.06 0.73
CA LEU A 229 2.14 2.99 1.72
C LEU A 229 2.74 1.67 1.23
N ARG A 230 3.11 0.80 2.18
CA ARG A 230 3.38 -0.60 1.95
C ARG A 230 2.82 -1.46 3.09
N VAL A 231 1.99 -2.43 2.74
CA VAL A 231 1.65 -3.54 3.64
C VAL A 231 2.82 -4.53 3.63
N SER A 232 3.21 -5.06 4.79
CA SER A 232 4.30 -6.05 4.92
C SER A 232 3.76 -7.29 5.60
N LEU A 233 3.78 -8.42 4.89
CA LEU A 233 3.27 -9.70 5.35
C LEU A 233 4.35 -10.79 5.25
N THR A 234 4.28 -11.77 6.12
CA THR A 234 5.00 -13.04 5.96
C THR A 234 4.16 -13.96 5.06
N ASP A 235 4.06 -13.56 3.78
CA ASP A 235 3.26 -14.24 2.75
C ASP A 235 3.69 -13.77 1.34
N ASP A 236 3.00 -14.24 0.29
CA ASP A 236 3.18 -13.77 -1.08
C ASP A 236 2.94 -12.25 -1.19
N PRO A 237 3.87 -11.47 -1.79
CA PRO A 237 3.73 -10.02 -1.93
C PRO A 237 2.52 -9.59 -2.77
N MET A 238 1.95 -10.46 -3.59
CA MET A 238 0.66 -10.20 -4.26
C MET A 238 -0.47 -9.93 -3.26
N LYS A 239 -0.46 -10.62 -2.10
CA LYS A 239 -1.42 -10.40 -1.02
C LYS A 239 -1.20 -9.08 -0.30
N GLU A 240 0.05 -8.58 -0.24
CA GLU A 240 0.37 -7.24 0.28
C GLU A 240 -0.31 -6.15 -0.56
N VAL A 241 -0.22 -6.25 -1.90
CA VAL A 241 -0.86 -5.30 -2.82
C VAL A 241 -2.38 -5.36 -2.71
N LYS A 242 -2.96 -6.56 -2.63
CA LYS A 242 -4.41 -6.73 -2.41
C LYS A 242 -4.85 -6.07 -1.10
N ALA A 243 -4.16 -6.33 0.00
CA ALA A 243 -4.47 -5.73 1.30
C ALA A 243 -4.32 -4.20 1.29
N ALA A 244 -3.32 -3.65 0.58
CA ALA A 244 -3.15 -2.22 0.41
C ALA A 244 -4.34 -1.56 -0.31
N LYS A 245 -4.83 -2.17 -1.39
CA LYS A 245 -6.02 -1.72 -2.14
C LYS A 245 -7.27 -1.76 -1.27
N GLU A 246 -7.46 -2.83 -0.49
CA GLU A 246 -8.59 -2.96 0.43
C GLU A 246 -8.55 -1.89 1.54
N ILE A 247 -7.37 -1.57 2.07
CA ILE A 247 -7.22 -0.48 3.06
C ILE A 247 -7.65 0.86 2.43
N LEU A 248 -7.14 1.21 1.25
CA LEU A 248 -7.48 2.46 0.57
C LEU A 248 -8.98 2.55 0.22
N SER A 249 -9.58 1.44 -0.22
CA SER A 249 -11.01 1.37 -0.50
C SER A 249 -11.84 1.52 0.78
N SER A 250 -11.44 0.85 1.86
CA SER A 250 -12.15 0.87 3.15
C SER A 250 -12.16 2.25 3.82
N VAL A 251 -11.11 3.06 3.61
CA VAL A 251 -11.05 4.44 4.11
C VAL A 251 -11.63 5.46 3.13
N GLY A 252 -12.19 5.02 2.00
CA GLY A 252 -12.86 5.88 1.01
C GLY A 252 -11.94 6.77 0.18
N MET A 253 -10.64 6.48 0.13
CA MET A 253 -9.68 7.31 -0.61
C MET A 253 -9.55 6.92 -2.07
N GLN A 254 -9.55 5.63 -2.38
CA GLN A 254 -9.43 5.13 -3.74
C GLN A 254 -10.16 3.79 -3.86
N GLN A 255 -11.02 3.67 -4.87
CA GLN A 255 -11.77 2.44 -5.10
C GLN A 255 -11.12 1.66 -6.26
N TYR A 256 -10.83 0.38 -6.00
CA TYR A 256 -10.16 -0.53 -6.94
C TYR A 256 -11.11 -1.65 -7.39
N GLY A 257 -12.10 -1.30 -8.22
CA GLY A 257 -13.09 -2.26 -8.69
C GLY A 257 -14.30 -2.43 -7.74
N PRO A 258 -15.04 -3.54 -7.88
CA PRO A 258 -16.25 -3.80 -7.09
C PRO A 258 -15.99 -3.96 -5.59
N VAL A 259 -16.97 -3.50 -4.79
CA VAL A 259 -16.98 -3.71 -3.33
C VAL A 259 -18.19 -4.56 -2.98
N LEU A 260 -17.95 -5.68 -2.28
CA LEU A 260 -19.02 -6.53 -1.75
C LEU A 260 -19.56 -5.97 -0.44
N ILE A 261 -20.88 -5.88 -0.35
CA ILE A 261 -21.63 -5.60 0.89
C ILE A 261 -22.43 -6.82 1.23
N SER A 262 -22.11 -7.49 2.33
CA SER A 262 -22.81 -8.71 2.78
C SER A 262 -23.29 -8.55 4.22
N CYS A 263 -24.53 -8.93 4.48
CA CYS A 263 -25.03 -8.96 5.85
C CYS A 263 -24.42 -10.15 6.62
N PRO A 264 -24.28 -10.05 7.95
CA PRO A 264 -23.88 -11.20 8.76
C PRO A 264 -24.98 -12.27 8.76
N THR A 265 -24.58 -13.52 8.91
CA THR A 265 -25.54 -14.62 9.12
C THR A 265 -26.32 -14.41 10.43
N CYS A 266 -27.65 -14.54 10.37
CA CYS A 266 -28.52 -14.42 11.54
C CYS A 266 -29.73 -15.37 11.40
N GLY A 267 -30.56 -15.45 12.41
CA GLY A 267 -31.76 -16.33 12.42
C GLY A 267 -32.81 -16.03 11.33
N ARG A 268 -32.66 -14.94 10.58
CA ARG A 268 -33.52 -14.58 9.43
C ARG A 268 -32.98 -15.05 8.07
N THR A 269 -31.74 -15.54 8.04
CA THR A 269 -31.11 -15.99 6.82
C THR A 269 -31.86 -17.20 6.22
N GLN A 270 -32.21 -17.15 4.95
CA GLN A 270 -33.04 -18.15 4.27
C GLN A 270 -32.32 -18.84 3.12
N VAL A 271 -31.06 -18.52 2.89
CA VAL A 271 -30.21 -19.03 1.81
C VAL A 271 -28.83 -19.40 2.35
N ASN A 272 -28.02 -20.13 1.60
CA ASN A 272 -26.62 -20.37 1.96
C ASN A 272 -25.77 -19.12 1.72
N LEU A 273 -25.97 -18.09 2.60
CA LEU A 273 -25.40 -16.77 2.45
C LEU A 273 -23.87 -16.77 2.37
N ILE A 274 -23.20 -17.63 3.15
CA ILE A 274 -21.73 -17.67 3.21
C ILE A 274 -21.16 -18.07 1.87
N GLU A 275 -21.64 -19.16 1.28
CA GLU A 275 -21.14 -19.64 -0.02
C GLU A 275 -21.55 -18.69 -1.15
N MET A 276 -22.78 -18.16 -1.09
CA MET A 276 -23.27 -17.17 -2.06
C MET A 276 -22.39 -15.89 -2.04
N ALA A 277 -22.03 -15.37 -0.86
CA ALA A 277 -21.18 -14.18 -0.75
C ALA A 277 -19.78 -14.42 -1.30
N LYS A 278 -19.15 -15.57 -0.98
CA LYS A 278 -17.83 -15.96 -1.52
C LYS A 278 -17.85 -16.10 -3.03
N GLU A 279 -18.86 -16.77 -3.59
CA GLU A 279 -18.97 -16.95 -5.02
C GLU A 279 -19.18 -15.62 -5.76
N VAL A 280 -20.03 -14.74 -5.22
CA VAL A 280 -20.20 -13.39 -5.77
C VAL A 280 -18.91 -12.61 -5.69
N GLU A 281 -18.20 -12.62 -4.53
CA GLU A 281 -16.93 -11.93 -4.36
C GLU A 281 -15.88 -12.38 -5.39
N GLU A 282 -15.78 -13.69 -5.63
CA GLU A 282 -14.88 -14.24 -6.64
C GLU A 282 -15.27 -13.78 -8.05
N LYS A 283 -16.55 -13.91 -8.41
CA LYS A 283 -17.04 -13.51 -9.75
C LYS A 283 -16.88 -12.02 -10.04
N ILE A 284 -17.13 -11.15 -9.04
CA ILE A 284 -17.00 -9.70 -9.23
C ILE A 284 -15.54 -9.22 -9.21
N SER A 285 -14.60 -9.99 -8.67
CA SER A 285 -13.18 -9.61 -8.56
C SER A 285 -12.52 -9.31 -9.92
N HIS A 286 -13.08 -9.81 -11.02
CA HIS A 286 -12.58 -9.60 -12.37
C HIS A 286 -13.08 -8.31 -13.04
N PHE A 287 -14.09 -7.65 -12.46
CA PHE A 287 -14.63 -6.40 -12.99
C PHE A 287 -13.76 -5.21 -12.60
N LYS A 288 -13.67 -4.24 -13.49
CA LYS A 288 -12.81 -3.04 -13.27
C LYS A 288 -13.58 -1.82 -12.78
N LYS A 289 -14.87 -1.71 -13.13
CA LYS A 289 -15.69 -0.56 -12.72
C LYS A 289 -15.92 -0.56 -11.21
N PRO A 290 -15.81 0.59 -10.56
CA PRO A 290 -16.07 0.73 -9.13
C PRO A 290 -17.57 0.67 -8.86
N ILE A 291 -18.11 -0.50 -8.54
CA ILE A 291 -19.51 -0.73 -8.19
C ILE A 291 -19.63 -1.34 -6.79
N LYS A 292 -20.75 -1.09 -6.14
CA LYS A 292 -21.13 -1.72 -4.86
C LYS A 292 -22.12 -2.84 -5.12
N VAL A 293 -21.77 -4.06 -4.75
CA VAL A 293 -22.59 -5.25 -4.96
C VAL A 293 -23.03 -5.80 -3.60
N ALA A 294 -24.34 -5.98 -3.41
CA ALA A 294 -24.90 -6.45 -2.15
C ALA A 294 -25.36 -7.90 -2.23
N VAL A 295 -25.04 -8.69 -1.19
CA VAL A 295 -25.53 -10.07 -1.00
C VAL A 295 -26.21 -10.16 0.37
N MET A 296 -27.55 -10.26 0.37
CA MET A 296 -28.38 -10.23 1.56
C MET A 296 -29.07 -11.55 1.82
N GLY A 297 -29.04 -12.03 3.06
CA GLY A 297 -29.56 -13.35 3.46
C GLY A 297 -31.08 -13.42 3.59
N CYS A 298 -31.80 -12.29 3.56
CA CYS A 298 -33.27 -12.26 3.64
C CYS A 298 -33.86 -11.04 2.91
N ALA A 299 -35.08 -11.19 2.41
CA ALA A 299 -35.80 -10.15 1.67
C ALA A 299 -36.29 -8.98 2.58
N VAL A 300 -36.35 -9.18 3.91
CA VAL A 300 -36.93 -8.20 4.85
C VAL A 300 -36.07 -6.93 4.93
N ASN A 301 -34.75 -7.07 5.05
CA ASN A 301 -33.83 -5.94 5.19
C ASN A 301 -32.98 -5.71 3.94
N GLY A 302 -32.98 -6.68 3.00
CA GLY A 302 -32.08 -6.66 1.83
C GLY A 302 -32.14 -5.35 1.06
N PRO A 303 -33.29 -4.95 0.52
CA PRO A 303 -33.40 -3.71 -0.25
C PRO A 303 -33.22 -2.43 0.58
N GLY A 304 -33.44 -2.48 1.89
CA GLY A 304 -33.29 -1.34 2.80
C GLY A 304 -31.86 -1.06 3.18
N GLU A 305 -31.16 -2.08 3.71
CA GLU A 305 -29.75 -1.98 4.13
C GLU A 305 -28.80 -1.85 2.92
N ALA A 306 -29.19 -2.41 1.77
CA ALA A 306 -28.42 -2.36 0.53
C ALA A 306 -28.89 -1.27 -0.46
N ARG A 307 -29.62 -0.24 0.01
CA ARG A 307 -30.18 0.83 -0.82
C ARG A 307 -29.10 1.57 -1.63
N GLU A 308 -27.92 1.72 -1.03
CA GLU A 308 -26.76 2.40 -1.63
C GLU A 308 -25.92 1.49 -2.54
N ALA A 309 -26.28 0.19 -2.64
CA ALA A 309 -25.61 -0.72 -3.56
C ALA A 309 -26.10 -0.49 -5.00
N ASP A 310 -25.15 -0.54 -5.95
CA ASP A 310 -25.47 -0.42 -7.37
C ASP A 310 -26.29 -1.63 -7.84
N PHE A 311 -25.90 -2.82 -7.40
CA PHE A 311 -26.57 -4.09 -7.68
C PHE A 311 -26.66 -4.94 -6.41
N GLY A 312 -27.63 -5.84 -6.35
CA GLY A 312 -27.67 -6.77 -5.24
C GLY A 312 -28.73 -7.86 -5.40
N ILE A 313 -28.54 -8.86 -4.54
CA ILE A 313 -29.48 -9.98 -4.36
C ILE A 313 -29.90 -10.09 -2.89
N ALA A 314 -31.12 -10.53 -2.67
CA ALA A 314 -31.64 -10.79 -1.34
C ALA A 314 -32.36 -12.14 -1.33
N GLY A 315 -31.90 -13.06 -0.47
CA GLY A 315 -32.46 -14.40 -0.33
C GLY A 315 -33.89 -14.42 0.23
N GLY A 316 -34.63 -15.46 -0.11
CA GLY A 316 -35.97 -15.77 0.40
C GLY A 316 -36.23 -17.28 0.36
N LYS A 317 -37.38 -17.75 0.81
CA LYS A 317 -37.72 -19.19 0.78
C LYS A 317 -37.89 -19.70 -0.64
N GLY A 318 -36.87 -20.40 -1.16
CA GLY A 318 -36.87 -21.03 -2.48
C GLY A 318 -36.81 -20.04 -3.67
N SER A 319 -36.83 -18.72 -3.39
CA SER A 319 -36.68 -17.67 -4.38
C SER A 319 -36.07 -16.44 -3.71
N GLY A 320 -35.49 -15.54 -4.51
CA GLY A 320 -34.94 -14.30 -3.99
C GLY A 320 -35.15 -13.14 -4.96
N LEU A 321 -34.68 -11.97 -4.56
CA LEU A 321 -34.85 -10.72 -5.28
C LEU A 321 -33.52 -10.29 -5.89
N VAL A 322 -33.55 -9.83 -7.13
CA VAL A 322 -32.47 -9.07 -7.77
C VAL A 322 -32.89 -7.60 -7.78
N PHE A 323 -31.99 -6.70 -7.39
CA PHE A 323 -32.27 -5.27 -7.31
C PHE A 323 -31.09 -4.43 -7.80
N ARG A 324 -31.41 -3.20 -8.23
CA ARG A 324 -30.46 -2.17 -8.66
C ARG A 324 -30.81 -0.86 -7.97
N LYS A 325 -29.86 -0.27 -7.23
CA LYS A 325 -30.06 0.99 -6.48
C LYS A 325 -31.35 0.99 -5.63
N GLY A 326 -31.53 -0.08 -4.87
CA GLY A 326 -32.68 -0.28 -3.99
C GLY A 326 -34.01 -0.62 -4.69
N LYS A 327 -34.07 -0.61 -6.03
CA LYS A 327 -35.27 -0.98 -6.79
C LYS A 327 -35.22 -2.46 -7.18
N ILE A 328 -36.26 -3.21 -6.80
CA ILE A 328 -36.41 -4.61 -7.20
C ILE A 328 -36.62 -4.67 -8.72
N LEU A 329 -35.78 -5.44 -9.39
CA LEU A 329 -35.86 -5.69 -10.83
C LEU A 329 -36.73 -6.94 -11.11
N ARG A 330 -36.40 -8.04 -10.44
CA ARG A 330 -37.09 -9.34 -10.64
C ARG A 330 -36.93 -10.24 -9.43
N SER A 331 -37.80 -11.24 -9.32
CA SER A 331 -37.66 -12.38 -8.42
C SER A 331 -37.28 -13.61 -9.23
N VAL A 332 -36.32 -14.37 -8.74
CA VAL A 332 -35.84 -15.59 -9.40
C VAL A 332 -35.69 -16.74 -8.37
N PRO A 333 -35.69 -18.03 -8.79
CA PRO A 333 -35.34 -19.14 -7.92
C PRO A 333 -33.97 -18.94 -7.27
N GLU A 334 -33.78 -19.52 -6.08
CA GLU A 334 -32.55 -19.35 -5.28
C GLU A 334 -31.30 -19.75 -6.05
N ASP A 335 -31.35 -20.84 -6.80
CA ASP A 335 -30.27 -21.38 -7.61
C ASP A 335 -29.89 -20.52 -8.83
N GLN A 336 -30.72 -19.53 -9.18
CA GLN A 336 -30.49 -18.60 -10.30
C GLN A 336 -30.09 -17.19 -9.81
N LEU A 337 -30.04 -16.92 -8.50
CA LEU A 337 -29.78 -15.58 -7.96
C LEU A 337 -28.44 -15.00 -8.39
N ILE A 338 -27.37 -15.78 -8.32
CA ILE A 338 -26.02 -15.32 -8.67
C ILE A 338 -25.93 -15.07 -10.17
N ASP A 339 -26.46 -15.97 -11.00
CA ASP A 339 -26.42 -15.79 -12.45
C ASP A 339 -27.21 -14.55 -12.89
N ALA A 340 -28.39 -14.36 -12.31
CA ALA A 340 -29.22 -13.18 -12.57
C ALA A 340 -28.54 -11.87 -12.11
N LEU A 341 -27.80 -11.87 -11.00
CA LEU A 341 -26.97 -10.74 -10.57
C LEU A 341 -25.84 -10.45 -11.56
N MET A 342 -25.14 -11.49 -11.99
CA MET A 342 -24.03 -11.35 -12.92
C MET A 342 -24.46 -10.88 -14.32
N GLU A 343 -25.67 -11.26 -14.76
CA GLU A 343 -26.27 -10.70 -15.99
C GLU A 343 -26.45 -9.19 -15.90
N GLU A 344 -27.00 -8.67 -14.79
CA GLU A 344 -27.20 -7.24 -14.59
C GLU A 344 -25.87 -6.47 -14.54
N ILE A 345 -24.84 -7.04 -13.87
CA ILE A 345 -23.53 -6.42 -13.77
C ILE A 345 -22.82 -6.38 -15.14
N ARG A 346 -22.87 -7.46 -15.91
CA ARG A 346 -22.27 -7.52 -17.25
C ARG A 346 -22.94 -6.52 -18.20
N ALA A 347 -24.28 -6.48 -18.21
CA ALA A 347 -25.01 -5.48 -19.00
C ALA A 347 -24.57 -4.06 -18.69
N TYR A 348 -24.32 -3.75 -17.40
CA TYR A 348 -23.82 -2.44 -16.99
C TYR A 348 -22.36 -2.18 -17.41
N GLU A 349 -21.51 -3.20 -17.47
CA GLU A 349 -20.13 -3.01 -17.98
C GLU A 349 -20.11 -2.66 -19.47
N GLU A 350 -21.06 -3.22 -20.24
CA GLU A 350 -21.22 -2.97 -21.68
C GLU A 350 -21.87 -1.61 -21.96
N GLU A 351 -22.63 -1.04 -21.00
CA GLU A 351 -23.13 0.33 -21.10
C GLU A 351 -21.94 1.33 -21.07
N LYS A 352 -21.65 1.99 -22.23
CA LYS A 352 -20.58 2.99 -22.41
C LYS A 352 -20.93 4.33 -21.79
#